data_d2cf40f942ad2cb4dc527c66c8c457ba
#
_entry.id   d2cf40f942ad2cb4dc527c66c8c457ba
#
_cell.length_a   1.000
_cell.length_b   1.000
_cell.length_c   1.000
_cell.angle_alpha   90.00
_cell.angle_beta   90.00
_cell.angle_gamma   90.00
#
_symmetry.space_group_name_H-M   'P 1'
#
loop_
_entity.id
_entity.type
_entity.pdbx_description
1 polymer ?
#
loop_
_entity_poly.entity_id
_entity_poly.type
_entity_poly.pdbx_seq_one_letter_code
_entity_poly.pdbx_strand_id
1 'polypeptide(L)'
;MKKIFLFFAAVFLLFACDPITEEIKNGGNITADELKAMSSVTVDVADNGQNGNVITCTTAAAVNAKWNIGGKEFVGNYATKKMKLGEHNVTLTGLCADGTIVTAEFPVTCSVITDPLQRFYIYGEPGSGQEPFSPGAWDAAAMRFSDNEGKHLPFLSDEVYWGFKTLIFDLSDVSEDCAGRIMNGWWSARYDGDTDVHWTNGLWELPLTEAIAKDCARGNGGSGRDLDIMVTSGSMTVNAIYYEE
;
A
#
# COMPACT_ATOMS: atom_id res chain seq x y z
N MET A 1 -33.75 -66.17 -35.88
CA MET A 1 -33.08 -65.99 -34.62
C MET A 1 -32.08 -64.81 -34.68
N LYS A 2 -32.48 -63.63 -35.13
CA LYS A 2 -31.59 -62.44 -35.29
C LYS A 2 -32.18 -61.12 -34.74
N LYS A 3 -33.26 -61.18 -33.97
CA LYS A 3 -33.96 -59.98 -33.46
C LYS A 3 -33.97 -59.85 -31.97
N ILE A 4 -33.34 -60.71 -31.22
CA ILE A 4 -33.32 -60.67 -29.74
C ILE A 4 -32.04 -60.04 -29.18
N PHE A 5 -30.98 -59.93 -30.01
CA PHE A 5 -29.69 -59.35 -29.53
C PHE A 5 -29.63 -57.81 -29.55
N LEU A 6 -30.58 -57.16 -30.19
CA LEU A 6 -30.59 -55.67 -30.26
C LEU A 6 -31.31 -55.02 -29.06
N PHE A 7 -32.05 -55.77 -28.28
CA PHE A 7 -32.79 -55.23 -27.13
C PHE A 7 -31.97 -55.19 -25.84
N PHE A 8 -30.92 -56.01 -25.75
CA PHE A 8 -30.06 -56.04 -24.57
C PHE A 8 -28.97 -54.96 -24.59
N ALA A 9 -28.60 -54.40 -25.75
CA ALA A 9 -27.61 -53.36 -25.85
C ALA A 9 -28.17 -51.97 -25.54
N ALA A 10 -29.50 -51.78 -25.60
CA ALA A 10 -30.14 -50.49 -25.31
C ALA A 10 -30.45 -50.25 -23.84
N VAL A 11 -30.43 -51.30 -23.01
CA VAL A 11 -30.72 -51.18 -21.58
C VAL A 11 -29.48 -50.82 -20.74
N PHE A 12 -28.27 -51.10 -21.26
CA PHE A 12 -27.04 -50.77 -20.58
C PHE A 12 -26.57 -49.30 -20.71
N LEU A 13 -27.22 -48.53 -21.61
CA LEU A 13 -26.89 -47.11 -21.80
C LEU A 13 -27.71 -46.14 -20.94
N LEU A 14 -28.64 -46.64 -20.13
CA LEU A 14 -29.48 -45.79 -19.27
C LEU A 14 -28.98 -45.66 -17.81
N PHE A 15 -27.90 -46.35 -17.46
CA PHE A 15 -27.32 -46.26 -16.11
C PHE A 15 -26.02 -45.44 -16.04
N ALA A 16 -25.67 -44.74 -17.07
CA ALA A 16 -24.41 -43.98 -17.13
C ALA A 16 -24.59 -42.47 -16.94
N CYS A 17 -25.68 -42.03 -16.37
CA CYS A 17 -25.83 -40.67 -15.85
C CYS A 17 -26.57 -40.69 -14.55
N ASP A 18 -25.92 -41.22 -13.51
CA ASP A 18 -26.18 -40.64 -12.24
C ASP A 18 -25.62 -39.22 -12.27
N PRO A 19 -26.46 -38.19 -12.14
CA PRO A 19 -25.90 -36.89 -11.86
C PRO A 19 -25.13 -37.07 -10.56
N ILE A 20 -23.82 -36.90 -10.62
CA ILE A 20 -23.03 -36.63 -9.41
C ILE A 20 -23.65 -35.35 -8.88
N THR A 21 -24.68 -35.48 -8.09
CA THR A 21 -25.06 -34.49 -7.10
C THR A 21 -23.90 -34.54 -6.09
N GLU A 22 -22.79 -33.88 -6.41
CA GLU A 22 -21.97 -33.33 -5.37
C GLU A 22 -22.96 -32.50 -4.54
N GLU A 23 -23.41 -33.10 -3.43
CA GLU A 23 -23.99 -32.29 -2.38
C GLU A 23 -22.91 -31.22 -2.09
N ILE A 24 -23.11 -30.02 -2.60
CA ILE A 24 -22.42 -28.84 -2.12
C ILE A 24 -22.85 -28.75 -0.68
N LYS A 25 -22.14 -29.47 0.16
CA LYS A 25 -22.27 -29.37 1.61
C LYS A 25 -21.97 -27.95 1.95
N ASN A 26 -23.05 -27.19 2.18
CA ASN A 26 -23.03 -25.81 2.62
C ASN A 26 -22.26 -24.87 1.67
N GLY A 27 -22.82 -24.62 0.54
CA GLY A 27 -22.47 -23.45 -0.30
C GLY A 27 -22.90 -22.15 0.39
N GLY A 28 -22.70 -22.06 1.68
CA GLY A 28 -23.19 -20.95 2.44
C GLY A 28 -22.05 -20.06 2.92
N ASN A 29 -21.65 -20.29 4.12
CA ASN A 29 -20.69 -19.46 4.80
C ASN A 29 -19.66 -20.32 5.53
N ILE A 30 -18.58 -19.69 5.90
CA ILE A 30 -17.56 -20.19 6.81
C ILE A 30 -17.40 -19.19 7.95
N THR A 31 -16.91 -19.65 9.08
CA THR A 31 -16.56 -18.78 10.20
C THR A 31 -15.19 -18.10 9.99
N ALA A 32 -14.89 -17.08 10.78
CA ALA A 32 -13.58 -16.44 10.79
C ALA A 32 -12.46 -17.42 11.16
N ASP A 33 -12.72 -18.36 12.09
CA ASP A 33 -11.76 -19.37 12.50
C ASP A 33 -11.49 -20.38 11.39
N GLU A 34 -12.53 -20.81 10.65
CA GLU A 34 -12.38 -21.68 9.48
C GLU A 34 -11.62 -20.96 8.36
N LEU A 35 -11.94 -19.69 8.07
CA LEU A 35 -11.20 -18.89 7.13
C LEU A 35 -9.72 -18.81 7.50
N LYS A 36 -9.43 -18.56 8.78
CA LYS A 36 -8.07 -18.51 9.31
C LYS A 36 -7.35 -19.86 9.21
N ALA A 37 -8.03 -20.96 9.53
CA ALA A 37 -7.46 -22.31 9.45
C ALA A 37 -7.15 -22.77 8.01
N MET A 38 -7.92 -22.27 7.02
CA MET A 38 -7.71 -22.55 5.59
C MET A 38 -6.73 -21.58 4.92
N SER A 39 -6.14 -20.66 5.67
CA SER A 39 -5.27 -19.61 5.15
C SER A 39 -3.90 -19.65 5.80
N SER A 40 -2.90 -19.16 5.08
CA SER A 40 -1.53 -19.06 5.56
C SER A 40 -0.95 -17.70 5.20
N VAL A 41 -0.29 -17.09 6.18
CA VAL A 41 0.54 -15.90 5.97
C VAL A 41 1.94 -16.21 6.47
N THR A 42 2.91 -16.11 5.60
CA THR A 42 4.31 -16.39 5.89
C THR A 42 5.16 -15.19 5.53
N VAL A 43 6.30 -15.07 6.21
CA VAL A 43 7.36 -14.13 5.88
C VAL A 43 8.55 -14.97 5.41
N ASP A 44 9.25 -14.53 4.40
CA ASP A 44 10.48 -15.17 3.96
C ASP A 44 11.53 -15.17 5.09
N VAL A 45 12.55 -15.99 4.94
CA VAL A 45 13.57 -16.17 5.98
C VAL A 45 14.93 -15.82 5.39
N ALA A 46 15.64 -14.95 6.06
CA ALA A 46 17.01 -14.58 5.72
C ALA A 46 18.02 -15.68 6.09
N ASP A 47 19.23 -15.61 5.57
CA ASP A 47 20.31 -16.58 5.82
C ASP A 47 20.67 -16.74 7.31
N ASN A 48 20.42 -15.70 8.11
CA ASN A 48 20.64 -15.71 9.56
C ASN A 48 19.45 -16.30 10.36
N GLY A 49 18.41 -16.79 9.68
CA GLY A 49 17.21 -17.36 10.28
C GLY A 49 16.17 -16.36 10.80
N GLN A 50 16.38 -15.06 10.59
CA GLN A 50 15.40 -14.04 10.93
C GLN A 50 14.34 -13.91 9.83
N ASN A 51 13.14 -13.46 10.21
CA ASN A 51 12.11 -13.11 9.25
C ASN A 51 12.59 -12.00 8.32
N GLY A 52 12.43 -12.23 7.02
CA GLY A 52 12.70 -11.25 5.99
C GLY A 52 11.64 -10.16 5.92
N ASN A 53 11.43 -9.61 4.74
CA ASN A 53 10.46 -8.55 4.52
C ASN A 53 9.45 -8.84 3.38
N VAL A 54 9.44 -10.06 2.87
CA VAL A 54 8.49 -10.48 1.83
C VAL A 54 7.37 -11.31 2.47
N ILE A 55 6.19 -10.73 2.54
CA ILE A 55 4.98 -11.41 3.06
C ILE A 55 4.31 -12.16 1.90
N THR A 56 4.01 -13.43 2.13
CA THR A 56 3.25 -14.27 1.20
C THR A 56 2.00 -14.79 1.88
N CYS A 57 0.86 -14.60 1.22
CA CYS A 57 -0.47 -14.94 1.70
C CYS A 57 -1.12 -15.95 0.75
N THR A 58 -1.73 -16.99 1.31
CA THR A 58 -2.48 -17.99 0.55
C THR A 58 -3.75 -18.37 1.29
N THR A 59 -4.81 -18.72 0.57
CA THR A 59 -6.01 -19.30 1.14
C THR A 59 -6.56 -20.41 0.25
N ALA A 60 -7.02 -21.50 0.88
CA ALA A 60 -7.77 -22.57 0.23
C ALA A 60 -9.28 -22.47 0.51
N ALA A 61 -9.72 -21.43 1.22
CA ALA A 61 -11.12 -21.22 1.53
C ALA A 61 -11.94 -20.95 0.26
N ALA A 62 -13.14 -21.51 0.18
CA ALA A 62 -14.05 -21.33 -0.94
C ALA A 62 -14.82 -20.00 -0.83
N VAL A 63 -14.08 -18.89 -0.89
CA VAL A 63 -14.58 -17.50 -0.80
C VAL A 63 -13.98 -16.64 -1.89
N ASN A 64 -14.62 -15.52 -2.20
CA ASN A 64 -13.94 -14.46 -2.94
C ASN A 64 -13.00 -13.73 -1.99
N ALA A 65 -11.73 -14.07 -2.05
CA ALA A 65 -10.71 -13.60 -1.12
C ALA A 65 -10.18 -12.21 -1.51
N LYS A 66 -10.01 -11.35 -0.50
CA LYS A 66 -9.36 -10.06 -0.60
C LYS A 66 -8.39 -9.88 0.56
N TRP A 67 -7.11 -9.77 0.27
CA TRP A 67 -6.04 -9.53 1.21
C TRP A 67 -5.77 -8.04 1.33
N ASN A 68 -5.57 -7.55 2.54
CA ASN A 68 -5.01 -6.24 2.79
C ASN A 68 -3.63 -6.42 3.45
N ILE A 69 -2.59 -5.96 2.77
CA ILE A 69 -1.19 -6.03 3.24
C ILE A 69 -0.63 -4.62 3.25
N GLY A 70 -0.49 -4.03 4.44
CA GLY A 70 0.03 -2.67 4.60
C GLY A 70 -0.77 -1.64 3.78
N GLY A 71 -2.09 -1.68 3.88
CA GLY A 71 -3.02 -0.76 3.20
C GLY A 71 -3.27 -1.04 1.72
N LYS A 72 -2.55 -1.97 1.09
CA LYS A 72 -2.79 -2.37 -0.30
C LYS A 72 -3.67 -3.60 -0.38
N GLU A 73 -4.69 -3.53 -1.23
CA GLU A 73 -5.64 -4.63 -1.45
C GLU A 73 -5.20 -5.52 -2.63
N PHE A 74 -5.35 -6.83 -2.45
CA PHE A 74 -5.08 -7.86 -3.44
C PHE A 74 -6.28 -8.80 -3.51
N VAL A 75 -6.83 -9.00 -4.70
CA VAL A 75 -7.96 -9.91 -4.90
C VAL A 75 -7.44 -11.26 -5.36
N GLY A 76 -7.97 -12.33 -4.76
CA GLY A 76 -7.65 -13.71 -5.11
C GLY A 76 -7.04 -14.50 -3.96
N ASN A 77 -6.75 -15.77 -4.24
CA ASN A 77 -6.29 -16.73 -3.23
C ASN A 77 -4.80 -16.64 -2.91
N TYR A 78 -4.09 -15.78 -3.61
CA TYR A 78 -2.65 -15.56 -3.44
C TYR A 78 -2.35 -14.07 -3.47
N ALA A 79 -1.49 -13.63 -2.57
CA ALA A 79 -0.93 -12.28 -2.57
C ALA A 79 0.50 -12.32 -2.04
N THR A 80 1.34 -11.41 -2.52
CA THR A 80 2.67 -11.18 -1.97
C THR A 80 2.99 -9.70 -1.98
N LYS A 81 3.70 -9.24 -0.96
CA LYS A 81 4.15 -7.85 -0.87
C LYS A 81 5.41 -7.75 -0.03
N LYS A 82 6.33 -6.89 -0.45
CA LYS A 82 7.45 -6.44 0.35
C LYS A 82 6.98 -5.39 1.35
N MET A 83 7.49 -5.47 2.56
CA MET A 83 7.11 -4.55 3.64
C MET A 83 8.34 -3.90 4.26
N LYS A 84 8.16 -2.75 4.89
CA LYS A 84 9.18 -2.17 5.77
C LYS A 84 9.38 -3.06 7.01
N LEU A 85 10.49 -2.86 7.71
CA LEU A 85 10.73 -3.55 8.97
C LEU A 85 9.69 -3.13 10.02
N GLY A 86 9.35 -4.05 10.90
CA GLY A 86 8.40 -3.82 11.99
C GLY A 86 7.29 -4.86 12.06
N GLU A 87 6.32 -4.58 12.90
CA GLU A 87 5.11 -5.39 13.07
C GLU A 87 4.04 -4.96 12.09
N HIS A 88 3.39 -5.92 11.46
CA HIS A 88 2.31 -5.71 10.49
C HIS A 88 1.14 -6.62 10.80
N ASN A 89 -0.06 -6.16 10.48
CA ASN A 89 -1.25 -6.99 10.51
C ASN A 89 -1.78 -7.18 9.09
N VAL A 90 -1.82 -8.43 8.64
CA VAL A 90 -2.41 -8.79 7.36
C VAL A 90 -3.85 -9.18 7.59
N THR A 91 -4.76 -8.62 6.83
CA THR A 91 -6.19 -8.91 6.92
C THR A 91 -6.65 -9.65 5.68
N LEU A 92 -7.35 -10.77 5.87
CA LEU A 92 -8.07 -11.48 4.82
C LEU A 92 -9.56 -11.26 5.00
N THR A 93 -10.21 -10.72 3.98
CA THR A 93 -11.67 -10.64 3.89
C THR A 93 -12.16 -11.65 2.86
N GLY A 94 -13.07 -12.53 3.25
CA GLY A 94 -13.72 -13.52 2.40
C GLY A 94 -15.19 -13.18 2.21
N LEU A 95 -15.63 -13.04 0.96
CA LEU A 95 -17.05 -12.99 0.62
C LEU A 95 -17.52 -14.41 0.29
N CYS A 96 -18.40 -14.94 1.12
CA CYS A 96 -18.98 -16.28 0.98
C CYS A 96 -20.06 -16.34 -0.12
N ALA A 97 -20.43 -17.54 -0.54
CA ALA A 97 -21.42 -17.73 -1.62
C ALA A 97 -22.84 -17.25 -1.22
N ASP A 98 -23.16 -17.21 0.06
CA ASP A 98 -24.44 -16.68 0.59
C ASP A 98 -24.43 -15.16 0.78
N GLY A 99 -23.32 -14.47 0.44
CA GLY A 99 -23.13 -13.03 0.61
C GLY A 99 -22.58 -12.64 2.00
N THR A 100 -22.34 -13.59 2.89
CA THR A 100 -21.71 -13.31 4.20
C THR A 100 -20.27 -12.90 4.02
N ILE A 101 -19.85 -11.87 4.75
CA ILE A 101 -18.46 -11.40 4.79
C ILE A 101 -17.82 -11.89 6.08
N VAL A 102 -16.68 -12.54 5.97
CA VAL A 102 -15.87 -13.02 7.09
C VAL A 102 -14.46 -12.43 7.00
N THR A 103 -13.84 -12.19 8.14
CA THR A 103 -12.51 -11.56 8.20
C THR A 103 -11.61 -12.32 9.16
N ALA A 104 -10.36 -12.52 8.77
CA ALA A 104 -9.31 -13.10 9.59
C ALA A 104 -8.08 -12.21 9.60
N GLU A 105 -7.39 -12.15 10.74
CA GLU A 105 -6.20 -11.33 10.95
C GLU A 105 -4.98 -12.19 11.25
N PHE A 106 -3.83 -11.76 10.70
CA PHE A 106 -2.56 -12.47 10.79
C PHE A 106 -1.47 -11.47 11.15
N PRO A 107 -1.08 -11.39 12.43
CA PRO A 107 0.07 -10.59 12.82
C PRO A 107 1.37 -11.22 12.29
N VAL A 108 2.24 -10.42 11.72
CA VAL A 108 3.55 -10.83 11.20
C VAL A 108 4.60 -9.78 11.55
N THR A 109 5.86 -10.19 11.65
CA THR A 109 6.98 -9.29 11.92
C THR A 109 8.03 -9.43 10.83
N CYS A 110 8.39 -8.31 10.22
CA CYS A 110 9.53 -8.21 9.29
C CYS A 110 10.74 -7.70 10.07
N SER A 111 11.82 -8.46 10.11
CA SER A 111 12.98 -8.19 10.98
C SER A 111 14.21 -7.74 10.22
N VAL A 112 14.36 -8.14 8.95
CA VAL A 112 15.49 -7.81 8.10
C VAL A 112 15.05 -7.62 6.65
N ILE A 113 15.69 -6.72 5.92
CA ILE A 113 15.43 -6.53 4.49
C ILE A 113 16.15 -7.62 3.71
N THR A 114 15.41 -8.55 3.14
CA THR A 114 15.86 -9.61 2.24
C THR A 114 15.64 -9.22 0.78
N ASP A 115 14.59 -8.47 0.50
CA ASP A 115 14.29 -7.95 -0.82
C ASP A 115 13.96 -6.44 -0.72
N PRO A 116 14.88 -5.54 -1.11
CA PRO A 116 14.69 -4.12 -1.00
C PRO A 116 13.44 -3.62 -1.70
N LEU A 117 12.75 -2.65 -1.08
CA LEU A 117 11.66 -1.92 -1.70
C LEU A 117 12.18 -1.12 -2.89
N GLN A 118 11.37 -0.99 -3.93
CA GLN A 118 11.70 -0.16 -5.07
C GLN A 118 11.46 1.32 -4.70
N ARG A 119 12.45 2.17 -5.02
CA ARG A 119 12.32 3.61 -4.86
C ARG A 119 11.76 4.26 -6.11
N PHE A 120 10.79 5.11 -5.92
CA PHE A 120 10.17 5.94 -6.95
C PHE A 120 10.49 7.40 -6.63
N TYR A 121 11.42 7.98 -7.38
CA TYR A 121 11.89 9.33 -7.13
C TYR A 121 10.90 10.36 -7.67
N ILE A 122 10.66 11.38 -6.86
CA ILE A 122 9.91 12.59 -7.21
C ILE A 122 10.90 13.73 -7.48
N TYR A 123 12.00 13.72 -6.73
CA TYR A 123 13.08 14.70 -6.85
C TYR A 123 14.43 14.06 -6.53
N GLY A 124 15.49 14.55 -7.18
CA GLY A 124 16.86 14.14 -6.86
C GLY A 124 17.18 12.69 -7.21
N GLU A 125 16.56 12.13 -8.26
CA GLU A 125 16.93 10.80 -8.75
C GLU A 125 18.42 10.79 -9.16
N PRO A 126 19.22 9.80 -8.74
CA PRO A 126 20.61 9.71 -9.15
C PRO A 126 20.79 9.74 -10.66
N GLY A 127 21.57 10.70 -11.15
CA GLY A 127 21.81 10.90 -12.59
C GLY A 127 20.76 11.75 -13.32
N SER A 128 19.74 12.26 -12.65
CA SER A 128 18.75 13.17 -13.27
C SER A 128 19.29 14.56 -13.60
N GLY A 129 20.39 14.95 -12.97
CA GLY A 129 20.93 16.32 -13.06
C GLY A 129 20.18 17.34 -12.21
N GLN A 130 19.26 16.90 -11.36
CA GLN A 130 18.61 17.78 -10.38
C GLN A 130 19.58 18.04 -9.22
N GLU A 131 19.79 19.32 -8.92
CA GLU A 131 20.66 19.73 -7.81
C GLU A 131 19.91 19.71 -6.48
N PRO A 132 20.59 19.44 -5.36
CA PRO A 132 20.01 19.55 -4.02
C PRO A 132 19.37 20.93 -3.78
N PHE A 133 18.26 20.97 -3.07
CA PHE A 133 17.49 22.18 -2.82
C PHE A 133 17.46 22.54 -1.34
N SER A 134 17.66 23.82 -1.02
CA SER A 134 17.57 24.32 0.35
C SER A 134 16.32 25.17 0.52
N PRO A 135 15.23 24.64 1.08
CA PRO A 135 14.00 25.39 1.28
C PRO A 135 14.15 26.47 2.33
N GLY A 136 13.49 27.59 2.11
CA GLY A 136 13.38 28.70 3.05
C GLY A 136 11.95 28.94 3.51
N ALA A 137 11.73 30.08 4.14
CA ALA A 137 10.43 30.54 4.58
C ALA A 137 9.71 31.26 3.44
N TRP A 138 8.45 30.94 3.25
CA TRP A 138 7.49 31.64 2.40
C TRP A 138 7.79 31.71 0.90
N ASP A 139 6.72 31.68 0.11
CA ASP A 139 6.68 31.89 -1.32
C ASP A 139 7.75 31.12 -2.11
N ALA A 140 8.56 31.79 -2.91
CA ALA A 140 9.52 31.18 -3.82
C ALA A 140 10.66 30.42 -3.12
N ALA A 141 10.88 30.65 -1.84
CA ALA A 141 11.89 29.94 -1.06
C ALA A 141 11.40 28.62 -0.46
N ALA A 142 10.08 28.44 -0.31
CA ALA A 142 9.51 27.17 0.16
C ALA A 142 9.60 26.09 -0.92
N MET A 143 9.73 24.83 -0.50
CA MET A 143 9.68 23.71 -1.42
C MET A 143 8.22 23.33 -1.69
N ARG A 144 7.80 23.38 -2.94
CA ARG A 144 6.43 23.21 -3.37
C ARG A 144 6.22 22.00 -4.25
N PHE A 145 5.20 21.25 -3.94
CA PHE A 145 4.56 20.29 -4.84
C PHE A 145 3.37 21.00 -5.49
N SER A 146 3.60 21.63 -6.65
CA SER A 146 2.58 22.46 -7.30
C SER A 146 2.24 21.97 -8.70
N ASP A 147 0.94 22.00 -9.01
CA ASP A 147 0.46 21.70 -10.37
C ASP A 147 0.42 22.93 -11.30
N ASN A 148 0.36 24.14 -10.74
CA ASN A 148 0.11 25.35 -11.49
C ASN A 148 1.38 26.16 -11.80
N GLU A 149 2.36 26.10 -10.94
CA GLU A 149 3.51 26.99 -11.03
C GLU A 149 4.84 26.25 -11.24
N GLY A 150 4.86 24.92 -11.11
CA GLY A 150 5.97 24.04 -11.52
C GLY A 150 7.35 24.41 -11.01
N LYS A 151 7.45 25.13 -9.88
CA LYS A 151 8.69 25.81 -9.52
C LYS A 151 9.75 24.88 -8.95
N HIS A 152 9.39 23.85 -8.22
CA HIS A 152 10.39 23.02 -7.57
C HIS A 152 10.15 21.53 -7.75
N LEU A 153 8.90 21.07 -7.66
CA LEU A 153 8.56 19.65 -7.73
C LEU A 153 7.39 19.44 -8.69
N PRO A 154 7.37 18.31 -9.41
CA PRO A 154 6.21 17.95 -10.20
C PRO A 154 4.99 17.76 -9.29
N PHE A 155 3.82 18.06 -9.81
CA PHE A 155 2.56 17.74 -9.14
C PHE A 155 2.49 16.23 -8.88
N LEU A 156 2.17 15.86 -7.66
CA LEU A 156 1.93 14.47 -7.32
C LEU A 156 0.58 14.04 -7.91
N SER A 157 0.56 12.95 -8.68
CA SER A 157 -0.67 12.41 -9.22
C SER A 157 -1.64 12.00 -8.10
N ASP A 158 -2.94 11.96 -8.41
CA ASP A 158 -3.95 11.50 -7.47
C ASP A 158 -3.62 10.10 -6.92
N GLU A 159 -3.02 9.22 -7.73
CA GLU A 159 -2.58 7.90 -7.30
C GLU A 159 -1.54 7.95 -6.19
N VAL A 160 -0.60 8.90 -6.24
CA VAL A 160 0.39 9.08 -5.18
C VAL A 160 -0.26 9.63 -3.92
N TYR A 161 -1.12 10.64 -4.03
CA TYR A 161 -1.82 11.19 -2.88
C TYR A 161 -2.76 10.18 -2.22
N TRP A 162 -3.57 9.49 -3.03
CA TRP A 162 -4.57 8.54 -2.53
C TRP A 162 -4.00 7.17 -2.13
N GLY A 163 -2.78 6.87 -2.49
CA GLY A 163 -2.16 5.58 -2.21
C GLY A 163 -1.69 5.40 -0.77
N PHE A 164 -2.01 6.31 0.14
CA PHE A 164 -1.49 6.31 1.52
C PHE A 164 0.03 6.16 1.57
N LYS A 165 0.71 6.79 0.63
CA LYS A 165 2.15 6.72 0.50
C LYS A 165 2.82 7.57 1.57
N THR A 166 3.98 7.14 1.97
CA THR A 166 4.89 7.95 2.78
C THR A 166 5.93 8.53 1.86
N LEU A 167 6.05 9.85 1.82
CA LEU A 167 7.17 10.50 1.16
C LEU A 167 8.38 10.45 2.09
N ILE A 168 9.53 10.11 1.52
CA ILE A 168 10.81 10.04 2.21
C ILE A 168 11.68 11.16 1.65
N PHE A 169 12.16 12.00 2.55
CA PHE A 169 13.07 13.10 2.26
C PHE A 169 14.47 12.72 2.74
N ASP A 170 15.43 12.75 1.86
CA ASP A 170 16.84 12.60 2.19
C ASP A 170 17.43 13.99 2.48
N LEU A 171 17.78 14.24 3.75
CA LEU A 171 18.18 15.55 4.27
C LEU A 171 19.65 15.56 4.67
N SER A 172 20.34 16.62 4.30
CA SER A 172 21.72 16.92 4.75
C SER A 172 21.87 18.38 5.16
N ASP A 173 23.00 18.71 5.77
CA ASP A 173 23.37 20.06 6.19
C ASP A 173 22.28 20.72 7.08
N VAL A 174 21.61 19.89 7.87
CA VAL A 174 20.53 20.33 8.75
C VAL A 174 21.13 20.99 9.99
N SER A 175 20.85 22.29 10.19
CA SER A 175 21.30 23.03 11.37
C SER A 175 20.56 22.56 12.63
N GLU A 176 21.18 22.73 13.80
CA GLU A 176 20.64 22.28 15.08
C GLU A 176 19.26 22.88 15.40
N ASP A 177 19.02 24.12 14.96
CA ASP A 177 17.77 24.86 15.14
C ASP A 177 16.80 24.73 13.97
N CYS A 178 17.06 23.81 13.03
CA CYS A 178 16.22 23.65 11.83
C CYS A 178 14.81 23.25 12.20
N ALA A 179 13.88 24.15 11.89
CA ALA A 179 12.46 23.93 12.12
C ALA A 179 11.60 24.61 11.06
N GLY A 180 10.37 24.12 10.91
CA GLY A 180 9.45 24.72 9.98
C GLY A 180 8.09 24.04 9.96
N ARG A 181 7.38 24.13 8.84
CA ARG A 181 5.97 23.78 8.73
C ARG A 181 5.70 23.09 7.42
N ILE A 182 4.71 22.20 7.48
CA ILE A 182 4.09 21.61 6.31
C ILE A 182 2.72 22.27 6.14
N MET A 183 2.52 22.90 5.00
CA MET A 183 1.35 23.74 4.75
C MET A 183 0.69 23.35 3.43
N ASN A 184 -0.58 23.71 3.24
CA ASN A 184 -1.17 23.74 1.92
C ASN A 184 -0.74 25.02 1.17
N GLY A 185 -0.96 25.06 -0.13
CA GLY A 185 -0.52 26.14 -1.02
C GLY A 185 -1.06 27.53 -0.72
N TRP A 186 -2.03 27.65 0.18
CA TRP A 186 -2.55 28.90 0.66
C TRP A 186 -2.07 29.27 2.06
N TRP A 187 -1.10 28.53 2.60
CA TRP A 187 -0.51 28.76 3.92
C TRP A 187 -1.51 28.67 5.09
N SER A 188 -2.64 28.02 4.85
CA SER A 188 -3.77 28.05 5.77
C SER A 188 -3.98 26.79 6.59
N ALA A 189 -3.45 25.65 6.12
CA ALA A 189 -3.53 24.38 6.83
C ALA A 189 -2.15 23.88 7.21
N ARG A 190 -2.07 23.22 8.37
CA ARG A 190 -0.85 22.56 8.84
C ARG A 190 -1.17 21.08 9.02
N TYR A 191 -0.29 20.24 8.54
CA TYR A 191 -0.43 18.79 8.61
C TYR A 191 0.35 18.18 9.78
N ASP A 192 1.21 18.95 10.39
CA ASP A 192 2.05 18.63 11.54
C ASP A 192 1.43 19.06 12.90
N GLY A 193 0.17 19.53 12.89
CA GLY A 193 -0.50 20.08 14.04
C GLY A 193 -0.12 21.54 14.33
N ASP A 194 -0.11 21.93 15.59
CA ASP A 194 0.15 23.31 16.01
C ASP A 194 1.63 23.59 16.30
N THR A 195 2.47 22.58 16.24
CA THR A 195 3.92 22.69 16.49
C THR A 195 4.71 22.68 15.20
N ASP A 196 5.88 23.29 15.19
CA ASP A 196 6.80 23.19 14.09
C ASP A 196 7.45 21.80 14.04
N VAL A 197 7.71 21.31 12.83
CA VAL A 197 8.52 20.12 12.61
C VAL A 197 9.99 20.50 12.86
N HIS A 198 10.71 19.67 13.59
CA HIS A 198 12.15 19.77 13.76
C HIS A 198 12.83 18.69 12.94
N TRP A 199 13.68 19.10 12.01
CA TRP A 199 14.41 18.18 11.14
C TRP A 199 15.81 17.90 11.67
N THR A 200 16.31 16.73 11.28
CA THR A 200 17.69 16.31 11.53
C THR A 200 18.28 15.70 10.26
N ASN A 201 19.58 15.57 10.18
CA ASN A 201 20.22 14.88 9.05
C ASN A 201 19.73 13.43 8.92
N GLY A 202 19.57 12.96 7.69
CA GLY A 202 19.13 11.62 7.35
C GLY A 202 17.75 11.59 6.72
N LEU A 203 17.04 10.47 6.87
CA LEU A 203 15.74 10.28 6.24
C LEU A 203 14.62 10.80 7.13
N TRP A 204 13.79 11.66 6.56
CA TRP A 204 12.56 12.13 7.20
C TRP A 204 11.35 11.62 6.41
N GLU A 205 10.36 11.07 7.13
CA GLU A 205 9.16 10.50 6.54
C GLU A 205 7.94 11.41 6.74
N LEU A 206 7.25 11.71 5.66
CA LEU A 206 5.96 12.40 5.65
C LEU A 206 4.87 11.43 5.18
N PRO A 207 4.04 10.87 6.08
CA PRO A 207 2.89 10.07 5.69
C PRO A 207 1.84 10.93 5.00
N LEU A 208 1.48 10.60 3.76
CA LEU A 208 0.37 11.22 3.05
C LEU A 208 -0.93 10.59 3.51
N THR A 209 -1.52 11.13 4.55
CA THR A 209 -2.82 10.68 5.06
C THR A 209 -3.93 11.03 4.09
N GLU A 210 -5.09 10.38 4.22
CA GLU A 210 -6.27 10.70 3.40
C GLU A 210 -6.67 12.18 3.54
N ALA A 211 -6.51 12.77 4.71
CA ALA A 211 -6.80 14.19 4.94
C ALA A 211 -5.86 15.09 4.14
N ILE A 212 -4.55 14.83 4.18
CA ILE A 212 -3.55 15.56 3.40
C ILE A 212 -3.81 15.38 1.90
N ALA A 213 -4.05 14.15 1.46
CA ALA A 213 -4.34 13.85 0.07
C ALA A 213 -5.57 14.61 -0.44
N LYS A 214 -6.65 14.65 0.34
CA LYS A 214 -7.87 15.39 0.01
C LYS A 214 -7.63 16.90 -0.08
N ASP A 215 -6.86 17.45 0.83
CA ASP A 215 -6.56 18.89 0.83
C ASP A 215 -5.65 19.32 -0.33
N CYS A 216 -4.75 18.43 -0.75
CA CYS A 216 -3.81 18.70 -1.83
C CYS A 216 -4.33 18.26 -3.21
N ALA A 217 -5.38 17.41 -3.26
CA ALA A 217 -5.89 16.89 -4.52
C ALA A 217 -6.58 17.95 -5.37
N ARG A 218 -6.32 17.88 -6.67
CA ARG A 218 -7.01 18.68 -7.69
C ARG A 218 -8.52 18.42 -7.66
N GLY A 219 -9.31 19.46 -7.68
CA GLY A 219 -10.76 19.34 -7.80
C GLY A 219 -11.52 19.17 -6.49
N ASN A 220 -10.88 19.16 -5.35
CA ASN A 220 -11.54 19.09 -4.06
C ASN A 220 -12.09 20.44 -3.57
N GLY A 221 -12.60 21.27 -4.50
CA GLY A 221 -13.18 22.58 -4.23
C GLY A 221 -12.19 23.68 -3.93
N GLY A 222 -10.90 23.40 -4.04
CA GLY A 222 -9.80 24.36 -3.88
C GLY A 222 -9.04 24.52 -5.17
N SER A 223 -8.86 25.72 -5.62
CA SER A 223 -7.98 26.07 -6.72
C SER A 223 -6.53 25.85 -6.31
N GLY A 224 -5.86 24.87 -6.90
CA GLY A 224 -4.40 24.72 -6.84
C GLY A 224 -3.83 24.71 -5.43
N ARG A 225 -4.24 23.73 -4.63
CA ARG A 225 -3.63 23.53 -3.32
C ARG A 225 -2.38 22.70 -3.46
N ASP A 226 -1.30 23.28 -3.05
CA ASP A 226 0.01 22.66 -3.07
C ASP A 226 0.33 22.10 -1.70
N LEU A 227 1.27 21.16 -1.63
CA LEU A 227 1.92 20.77 -0.39
C LEU A 227 3.23 21.57 -0.30
N ASP A 228 3.35 22.41 0.71
CA ASP A 228 4.51 23.28 0.88
C ASP A 228 5.31 22.90 2.13
N ILE A 229 6.62 22.82 1.98
CA ILE A 229 7.56 22.63 3.09
C ILE A 229 8.34 23.93 3.27
N MET A 230 8.16 24.54 4.42
CA MET A 230 8.76 25.81 4.80
C MET A 230 9.75 25.61 5.93
N VAL A 231 10.97 26.11 5.77
CA VAL A 231 11.94 26.23 6.86
C VAL A 231 11.86 27.64 7.42
N THR A 232 11.39 27.76 8.66
CA THR A 232 11.17 29.03 9.34
C THR A 232 12.31 29.40 10.30
N SER A 233 13.13 28.42 10.68
CA SER A 233 14.34 28.59 11.50
C SER A 233 15.42 27.64 11.00
N GLY A 234 16.68 28.07 11.09
CA GLY A 234 17.81 27.27 10.64
C GLY A 234 17.86 27.04 9.12
N SER A 235 18.47 25.94 8.74
CA SER A 235 18.62 25.53 7.33
C SER A 235 18.67 24.02 7.19
N MET A 236 18.30 23.54 6.02
CA MET A 236 18.51 22.16 5.58
C MET A 236 18.71 22.09 4.07
N THR A 237 19.25 20.99 3.61
CA THR A 237 19.35 20.63 2.19
C THR A 237 18.55 19.37 1.93
N VAL A 238 17.65 19.42 0.97
CA VAL A 238 16.90 18.26 0.47
C VAL A 238 17.66 17.69 -0.74
N ASN A 239 18.21 16.51 -0.59
CA ASN A 239 18.98 15.82 -1.64
C ASN A 239 18.05 15.05 -2.57
N ALA A 240 17.05 14.38 -2.02
CA ALA A 240 16.09 13.60 -2.78
C ALA A 240 14.75 13.51 -2.07
N ILE A 241 13.69 13.27 -2.85
CA ILE A 241 12.36 12.93 -2.36
C ILE A 241 11.87 11.73 -3.16
N TYR A 242 11.45 10.69 -2.47
CA TYR A 242 10.96 9.47 -3.07
C TYR A 242 9.93 8.78 -2.17
N TYR A 243 9.26 7.78 -2.69
CA TYR A 243 8.50 6.80 -1.92
C TYR A 243 8.98 5.39 -2.25
N GLU A 244 8.66 4.43 -1.40
CA GLU A 244 9.09 3.04 -1.56
C GLU A 244 7.87 2.09 -1.63
N GLU A 245 7.91 1.15 -2.59
CA GLU A 245 6.91 0.08 -2.75
C GLU A 245 7.54 -1.30 -2.92
#